data_9982c0928a92f84b32faf432a206e791
#
_entry.id   9982c0928a92f84b32faf432a206e791
#
_cell.length_a   1.000
_cell.length_b   1.000
_cell.length_c   1.000
_cell.angle_alpha   90.00
_cell.angle_beta   90.00
_cell.angle_gamma   90.00
#
_symmetry.space_group_name_H-M   'P 1'
#
loop_
_entity.id
_entity.type
_entity.pdbx_description
1 polymer ?
#
loop_
_entity_poly.entity_id
_entity_poly.type
_entity_poly.pdbx_seq_one_letter_code
_entity_poly.pdbx_strand_id
1 'polypeptide(L)'
;MKKKTYLLIALSIVSMGMNAQNSEKSSLGNDAPEFVKTMKIGGTIRSKYEYQTEEGEGRFEVRTARINVAGNVTKEVSYKAEIDLCDEGKIKMLDAYTRIKPWKTLQFTIGQERVPFTIDAHRSPHQQYFANRSFIAKQVGNVRDVGAEIGYTWNVGFPIVVNAGIFNGSGLTNQKDYWTKGVNYSAKAQFLFPNVNLVLSTQKIKPSDVTVTMYDGGITFHKGGFIAEAEYLYKHYSKDAFHD
;
A
#
# COMPACT_ATOMS: atom_id res chain seq x y z
N MET A 1 -8.34 38.58 -1.31
CA MET A 1 -7.62 37.37 -0.91
C MET A 1 -6.61 37.04 -2.00
N LYS A 2 -5.31 37.18 -1.77
CA LYS A 2 -4.25 36.83 -2.74
C LYS A 2 -4.07 35.32 -2.72
N LYS A 3 -4.26 34.63 -3.85
CA LYS A 3 -3.96 33.22 -3.99
C LYS A 3 -2.44 33.03 -3.88
N LYS A 4 -2.00 32.39 -2.82
CA LYS A 4 -0.58 32.05 -2.64
C LYS A 4 -0.27 30.84 -3.53
N THR A 5 0.62 31.04 -4.50
CA THR A 5 1.12 29.97 -5.37
C THR A 5 2.37 29.41 -4.71
N TYR A 6 2.30 28.17 -4.22
CA TYR A 6 3.45 27.47 -3.66
C TYR A 6 4.22 26.78 -4.77
N LEU A 7 5.43 27.23 -5.05
CA LEU A 7 6.38 26.50 -5.91
C LEU A 7 7.22 25.58 -5.02
N LEU A 8 6.81 24.32 -4.88
CA LEU A 8 7.58 23.29 -4.18
C LEU A 8 8.61 22.71 -5.14
N ILE A 9 9.86 23.12 -5.02
CA ILE A 9 10.96 22.44 -5.69
C ILE A 9 11.40 21.28 -4.81
N ALA A 10 10.87 20.09 -5.08
CA ALA A 10 11.30 18.85 -4.45
C ALA A 10 12.46 18.25 -5.26
N LEU A 11 13.69 18.47 -4.80
CA LEU A 11 14.85 17.74 -5.34
C LEU A 11 14.84 16.34 -4.71
N SER A 12 14.29 15.35 -5.42
CA SER A 12 14.34 13.96 -4.99
C SER A 12 15.72 13.38 -5.23
N ILE A 13 16.57 13.34 -4.22
CA ILE A 13 17.80 12.58 -4.27
C ILE A 13 17.44 11.09 -4.14
N VAL A 14 17.62 10.39 -5.24
CA VAL A 14 17.81 8.95 -5.43
C VAL A 14 17.36 8.06 -4.26
N SER A 15 16.23 7.38 -4.43
CA SER A 15 15.91 6.21 -3.64
C SER A 15 16.90 5.09 -4.03
N MET A 16 17.97 4.91 -3.29
CA MET A 16 18.71 3.66 -3.32
C MET A 16 17.81 2.59 -2.70
N GLY A 17 17.03 1.91 -3.53
CA GLY A 17 16.47 0.63 -3.21
C GLY A 17 17.63 -0.36 -3.09
N MET A 18 18.23 -0.48 -1.92
CA MET A 18 19.09 -1.61 -1.63
C MET A 18 18.18 -2.84 -1.54
N ASN A 19 17.96 -3.48 -2.68
CA ASN A 19 17.64 -4.89 -2.68
C ASN A 19 18.93 -5.61 -2.29
N ALA A 20 19.16 -5.79 -1.02
CA ALA A 20 20.12 -6.74 -0.54
C ALA A 20 19.55 -8.14 -0.84
N GLN A 21 19.62 -8.55 -2.09
CA GLN A 21 19.55 -9.96 -2.46
C GLN A 21 20.91 -10.56 -2.14
N ASN A 22 21.22 -10.72 -0.88
CA ASN A 22 22.20 -11.69 -0.47
C ASN A 22 21.54 -13.07 -0.62
N SER A 23 21.70 -13.65 -1.79
CA SER A 23 21.65 -15.09 -1.93
C SER A 23 22.96 -15.69 -1.40
N GLU A 24 23.36 -15.34 -0.20
CA GLU A 24 24.17 -16.25 0.58
C GLU A 24 23.23 -17.39 0.93
N LYS A 25 23.49 -18.55 0.33
CA LYS A 25 23.02 -19.82 0.89
C LYS A 25 23.44 -19.78 2.35
N SER A 26 22.49 -19.49 3.24
CA SER A 26 22.74 -19.54 4.65
C SER A 26 23.30 -20.92 4.94
N SER A 27 24.45 -20.97 5.57
CA SER A 27 25.08 -22.19 6.09
C SER A 27 24.30 -22.81 7.28
N LEU A 28 23.03 -22.44 7.42
CA LEU A 28 22.06 -23.07 8.30
C LEU A 28 21.84 -24.48 7.78
N GLY A 29 22.24 -25.45 8.57
CA GLY A 29 22.19 -26.86 8.24
C GLY A 29 20.85 -27.32 7.68
N ASN A 30 20.83 -28.48 7.04
CA ASN A 30 19.63 -29.08 6.41
C ASN A 30 18.42 -29.21 7.36
N ASP A 31 18.63 -29.10 8.67
CA ASP A 31 17.63 -29.25 9.73
C ASP A 31 16.89 -27.94 10.09
N ALA A 32 17.25 -26.80 9.48
CA ALA A 32 16.52 -25.56 9.75
C ALA A 32 15.06 -25.64 9.26
N PRO A 33 14.08 -25.12 10.06
CA PRO A 33 12.68 -25.09 9.64
C PRO A 33 12.49 -24.35 8.32
N GLU A 34 11.50 -24.77 7.51
CA GLU A 34 11.25 -24.20 6.18
C GLU A 34 11.07 -22.67 6.21
N PHE A 35 10.44 -22.14 7.24
CA PHE A 35 10.24 -20.68 7.35
C PHE A 35 11.56 -19.91 7.49
N VAL A 36 12.60 -20.53 8.08
CA VAL A 36 13.95 -19.91 8.19
C VAL A 36 14.69 -19.99 6.86
N LYS A 37 14.56 -21.12 6.15
CA LYS A 37 15.21 -21.32 4.82
C LYS A 37 14.70 -20.37 3.76
N THR A 38 13.43 -19.99 3.87
CA THR A 38 12.77 -19.10 2.90
C THR A 38 12.72 -17.64 3.34
N MET A 39 13.19 -17.32 4.54
CA MET A 39 13.17 -15.98 5.11
C MET A 39 13.99 -15.00 4.28
N LYS A 40 13.36 -13.90 3.88
CA LYS A 40 13.99 -12.78 3.19
C LYS A 40 13.82 -11.53 4.04
N ILE A 41 14.91 -10.80 4.24
CA ILE A 41 14.92 -9.52 4.91
C ILE A 41 15.12 -8.45 3.85
N GLY A 42 14.27 -7.43 3.87
CA GLY A 42 14.35 -6.29 2.96
C GLY A 42 14.16 -4.98 3.71
N GLY A 43 14.45 -3.88 3.06
CA GLY A 43 14.26 -2.56 3.65
C GLY A 43 14.18 -1.45 2.61
N THR A 44 13.72 -0.28 3.03
CA THR A 44 13.64 0.91 2.20
C THR A 44 13.94 2.13 3.05
N ILE A 45 14.95 2.90 2.65
CA ILE A 45 15.26 4.20 3.26
C ILE A 45 15.01 5.26 2.19
N ARG A 46 14.26 6.31 2.55
CA ARG A 46 14.04 7.50 1.72
C ARG A 46 14.29 8.74 2.55
N SER A 47 15.14 9.59 2.02
CA SER A 47 15.36 10.93 2.57
C SER A 47 14.95 11.97 1.53
N LYS A 48 14.59 13.17 1.96
CA LYS A 48 14.29 14.29 1.09
C LYS A 48 14.84 15.57 1.68
N TYR A 49 15.04 16.55 0.82
CA TYR A 49 15.23 17.95 1.17
C TYR A 49 14.03 18.74 0.66
N GLU A 50 13.50 19.61 1.48
CA GLU A 50 12.41 20.53 1.13
C GLU A 50 12.91 21.96 1.36
N TYR A 51 12.58 22.84 0.43
CA TYR A 51 12.86 24.26 0.54
C TYR A 51 11.57 25.05 0.32
N GLN A 52 11.26 25.93 1.28
CA GLN A 52 10.10 26.81 1.23
C GLN A 52 10.55 28.18 0.75
N THR A 53 10.18 28.53 -0.48
CA THR A 53 10.67 29.72 -1.16
C THR A 53 10.17 31.03 -0.56
N GLU A 54 8.99 31.05 0.06
CA GLU A 54 8.41 32.25 0.66
C GLU A 54 9.13 32.68 1.94
N GLU A 55 9.57 31.72 2.74
CA GLU A 55 10.24 31.98 4.04
C GLU A 55 11.77 31.82 3.94
N GLY A 56 12.29 31.31 2.82
CA GLY A 56 13.72 31.12 2.61
C GLY A 56 14.31 29.99 3.47
N GLU A 57 13.48 29.06 3.94
CA GLU A 57 13.88 28.01 4.85
C GLU A 57 13.92 26.64 4.17
N GLY A 58 14.86 25.80 4.59
CA GLY A 58 15.02 24.45 4.08
C GLY A 58 15.21 23.43 5.18
N ARG A 59 14.78 22.18 4.92
CA ARG A 59 14.97 21.07 5.85
C ARG A 59 15.30 19.75 5.18
N PHE A 60 16.10 18.95 5.85
CA PHE A 60 16.25 17.53 5.54
C PHE A 60 15.25 16.70 6.36
N GLU A 61 14.71 15.67 5.75
CA GLU A 61 13.79 14.75 6.41
C GLU A 61 14.09 13.31 5.98
N VAL A 62 14.14 12.39 6.95
CA VAL A 62 14.08 10.97 6.68
C VAL A 62 12.59 10.61 6.56
N ARG A 63 12.12 10.47 5.33
CA ARG A 63 10.70 10.26 5.01
C ARG A 63 10.23 8.85 5.30
N THR A 64 11.10 7.86 5.19
CA THR A 64 10.78 6.44 5.35
C THR A 64 12.03 5.68 5.74
N ALA A 65 11.92 4.84 6.76
CA ALA A 65 12.94 3.88 7.16
C ALA A 65 12.26 2.55 7.51
N ARG A 66 12.10 1.67 6.52
CA ARG A 66 11.34 0.41 6.66
C ARG A 66 12.23 -0.79 6.66
N ILE A 67 11.84 -1.75 7.48
CA ILE A 67 12.40 -3.10 7.49
C ILE A 67 11.25 -4.08 7.32
N ASN A 68 11.43 -5.08 6.47
CA ASN A 68 10.46 -6.15 6.30
C ASN A 68 11.11 -7.52 6.36
N VAL A 69 10.34 -8.48 6.81
CA VAL A 69 10.67 -9.91 6.82
C VAL A 69 9.53 -10.64 6.13
N ALA A 70 9.84 -11.47 5.17
CA ALA A 70 8.86 -12.30 4.47
C ALA A 70 9.43 -13.70 4.22
N GLY A 71 8.58 -14.70 4.20
CA GLY A 71 8.99 -16.07 3.95
C GLY A 71 7.81 -17.02 3.80
N ASN A 72 8.10 -18.31 3.64
CA ASN A 72 7.10 -19.34 3.57
C ASN A 72 7.21 -20.25 4.80
N VAL A 73 6.07 -20.59 5.39
CA VAL A 73 5.97 -21.62 6.43
C VAL A 73 5.85 -22.99 5.80
N THR A 74 5.05 -23.05 4.73
CA THR A 74 4.92 -24.22 3.84
C THR A 74 4.94 -23.76 2.38
N LYS A 75 4.76 -24.67 1.42
CA LYS A 75 4.65 -24.31 0.00
C LYS A 75 3.43 -23.42 -0.29
N GLU A 76 2.37 -23.60 0.48
CA GLU A 76 1.10 -22.88 0.32
C GLU A 76 0.96 -21.68 1.26
N VAL A 77 1.68 -21.68 2.41
CA VAL A 77 1.52 -20.68 3.47
C VAL A 77 2.74 -19.78 3.53
N SER A 78 2.53 -18.48 3.32
CA SER A 78 3.55 -17.44 3.42
C SER A 78 3.16 -16.40 4.48
N TYR A 79 4.16 -15.67 4.96
CA TYR A 79 3.99 -14.59 5.93
C TYR A 79 4.78 -13.36 5.50
N LYS A 80 4.35 -12.20 6.00
CA LYS A 80 5.10 -10.95 5.91
C LYS A 80 4.89 -10.11 7.16
N ALA A 81 5.98 -9.51 7.64
CA ALA A 81 5.96 -8.43 8.62
C ALA A 81 6.76 -7.25 8.08
N GLU A 82 6.25 -6.03 8.22
CA GLU A 82 6.93 -4.79 7.83
C GLU A 82 6.70 -3.71 8.88
N ILE A 83 7.77 -3.07 9.32
CA ILE A 83 7.74 -1.95 10.25
C ILE A 83 8.34 -0.70 9.61
N ASP A 84 7.82 0.47 9.95
CA ASP A 84 8.42 1.77 9.65
C ASP A 84 9.00 2.34 10.94
N LEU A 85 10.29 2.61 10.92
CA LEU A 85 11.05 3.16 12.05
C LEU A 85 11.01 4.69 12.08
N CYS A 86 10.51 5.32 11.03
CA CYS A 86 10.52 6.75 10.85
C CYS A 86 9.17 7.27 10.38
N ASP A 87 8.22 7.41 11.32
CA ASP A 87 6.94 8.02 11.07
C ASP A 87 6.67 9.03 12.18
N GLU A 88 7.16 10.25 11.99
CA GLU A 88 7.07 11.34 12.97
C GLU A 88 7.62 10.95 14.35
N GLY A 89 8.72 10.18 14.39
CA GLY A 89 9.35 9.69 15.62
C GLY A 89 8.66 8.48 16.25
N LYS A 90 7.68 7.87 15.59
CA LYS A 90 6.98 6.66 16.08
C LYS A 90 7.31 5.45 15.22
N ILE A 91 7.46 4.30 15.86
CA ILE A 91 7.56 3.02 15.17
C ILE A 91 6.14 2.53 14.89
N LYS A 92 5.86 2.20 13.61
CA LYS A 92 4.56 1.66 13.20
C LYS A 92 4.71 0.29 12.55
N MET A 93 3.90 -0.67 13.00
CA MET A 93 3.68 -1.91 12.27
C MET A 93 2.86 -1.58 11.01
N LEU A 94 3.40 -1.86 9.84
CA LEU A 94 2.74 -1.61 8.57
C LEU A 94 2.02 -2.85 8.05
N ASP A 95 2.75 -3.93 7.83
CA ASP A 95 2.19 -5.21 7.38
C ASP A 95 2.48 -6.28 8.43
N ALA A 96 1.48 -7.09 8.73
CA ALA A 96 1.60 -8.27 9.60
C ALA A 96 0.50 -9.25 9.19
N TYR A 97 0.79 -10.13 8.22
CA TYR A 97 -0.22 -11.02 7.67
C TYR A 97 0.32 -12.41 7.36
N THR A 98 -0.59 -13.36 7.33
CA THR A 98 -0.38 -14.70 6.78
C THR A 98 -1.21 -14.83 5.49
N ARG A 99 -0.63 -15.42 4.46
CA ARG A 99 -1.28 -15.65 3.18
C ARG A 99 -1.21 -17.13 2.83
N ILE A 100 -2.37 -17.68 2.49
CA ILE A 100 -2.56 -19.08 2.09
C ILE A 100 -2.89 -19.10 0.60
N LYS A 101 -2.14 -19.89 -0.18
CA LYS A 101 -2.33 -20.09 -1.61
C LYS A 101 -2.59 -21.58 -1.87
N PRO A 102 -3.84 -22.06 -1.70
CA PRO A 102 -4.17 -23.46 -1.94
C PRO A 102 -4.00 -23.84 -3.42
N TRP A 103 -4.18 -22.87 -4.32
CA TRP A 103 -3.92 -22.99 -5.75
C TRP A 103 -3.15 -21.77 -6.26
N LYS A 104 -2.53 -21.90 -7.43
CA LYS A 104 -1.75 -20.79 -8.05
C LYS A 104 -2.59 -19.54 -8.33
N THR A 105 -3.89 -19.72 -8.52
CA THR A 105 -4.83 -18.65 -8.89
C THR A 105 -5.60 -18.06 -7.72
N LEU A 106 -5.68 -18.76 -6.58
CA LEU A 106 -6.46 -18.37 -5.42
C LEU A 106 -5.56 -18.08 -4.23
N GLN A 107 -5.81 -16.97 -3.53
CA GLN A 107 -5.13 -16.64 -2.29
C GLN A 107 -6.11 -16.13 -1.24
N PHE A 108 -5.83 -16.45 0.00
CA PHE A 108 -6.49 -15.91 1.19
C PHE A 108 -5.43 -15.22 2.05
N THR A 109 -5.69 -14.00 2.47
CA THR A 109 -4.80 -13.27 3.37
C THR A 109 -5.58 -12.91 4.62
N ILE A 110 -4.95 -13.04 5.79
CA ILE A 110 -5.50 -12.60 7.07
C ILE A 110 -4.42 -11.86 7.85
N GLY A 111 -4.80 -10.74 8.44
CA GLY A 111 -3.91 -9.88 9.22
C GLY A 111 -3.98 -8.43 8.78
N GLN A 112 -2.91 -7.71 9.07
CA GLN A 112 -2.76 -6.31 8.67
C GLN A 112 -2.03 -6.21 7.34
N GLU A 113 -2.70 -5.68 6.34
CA GLU A 113 -2.13 -5.46 5.01
C GLU A 113 -2.67 -4.20 4.35
N ARG A 114 -2.21 -3.93 3.13
CA ARG A 114 -2.77 -2.84 2.33
C ARG A 114 -4.16 -3.23 1.84
N VAL A 115 -5.10 -2.33 2.10
CA VAL A 115 -6.47 -2.46 1.59
C VAL A 115 -6.45 -2.40 0.06
N PRO A 116 -7.10 -3.32 -0.66
CA PRO A 116 -7.11 -3.36 -2.13
C PRO A 116 -7.97 -2.24 -2.71
N PHE A 117 -7.43 -1.02 -2.76
CA PHE A 117 -8.11 0.18 -3.23
C PHE A 117 -7.12 1.13 -3.90
N THR A 118 -7.51 1.78 -5.00
CA THR A 118 -6.75 2.74 -5.83
C THR A 118 -5.43 2.21 -6.42
N ILE A 119 -4.76 3.04 -7.21
CA ILE A 119 -3.42 2.76 -7.75
C ILE A 119 -2.35 3.33 -6.82
N ASP A 120 -2.33 4.66 -6.65
CA ASP A 120 -1.22 5.34 -5.98
C ASP A 120 -1.21 5.10 -4.46
N ALA A 121 -2.36 5.03 -3.80
CA ALA A 121 -2.41 4.71 -2.37
C ALA A 121 -1.87 3.30 -2.08
N HIS A 122 -2.08 2.36 -2.99
CA HIS A 122 -1.60 0.98 -2.89
C HIS A 122 -0.10 0.83 -3.25
N ARG A 123 0.51 1.83 -3.87
CA ARG A 123 1.92 1.82 -4.32
C ARG A 123 2.89 1.87 -3.15
N SER A 124 3.94 1.06 -3.21
CA SER A 124 5.03 1.09 -2.23
C SER A 124 5.91 2.34 -2.38
N PRO A 125 6.59 2.82 -1.31
CA PRO A 125 7.40 4.03 -1.40
C PRO A 125 8.48 4.00 -2.49
N HIS A 126 9.10 2.83 -2.72
CA HIS A 126 10.12 2.66 -3.77
C HIS A 126 9.55 2.63 -5.19
N GLN A 127 8.22 2.54 -5.33
CA GLN A 127 7.51 2.55 -6.60
C GLN A 127 6.86 3.90 -6.91
N GLN A 128 6.98 4.88 -6.01
CA GLN A 128 6.43 6.22 -6.23
C GLN A 128 7.28 6.99 -7.21
N TYR A 129 6.64 7.67 -8.17
CA TYR A 129 7.32 8.51 -9.15
C TYR A 129 7.76 9.85 -8.59
N PHE A 130 7.07 10.34 -7.56
CA PHE A 130 7.32 11.64 -6.93
C PHE A 130 7.66 11.50 -5.45
N ALA A 131 8.24 12.53 -4.88
CA ALA A 131 8.56 12.59 -3.44
C ALA A 131 7.33 12.43 -2.54
N ASN A 132 6.18 12.92 -2.99
CA ASN A 132 4.90 12.82 -2.31
C ASN A 132 3.91 11.99 -3.12
N ARG A 133 2.94 11.38 -2.43
CA ARG A 133 1.80 10.72 -3.05
C ARG A 133 0.90 11.74 -3.75
N SER A 134 0.11 11.27 -4.71
CA SER A 134 -0.93 12.06 -5.37
C SER A 134 -1.95 12.61 -4.37
N PHE A 135 -2.70 13.61 -4.80
CA PHE A 135 -3.82 14.15 -4.02
C PHE A 135 -4.87 13.05 -3.74
N ILE A 136 -5.19 12.23 -4.73
CA ILE A 136 -6.13 11.11 -4.59
C ILE A 136 -5.72 10.16 -3.48
N ALA A 137 -4.46 9.76 -3.42
CA ALA A 137 -3.95 8.85 -2.39
C ALA A 137 -4.03 9.41 -0.96
N LYS A 138 -4.19 10.73 -0.81
CA LYS A 138 -4.42 11.39 0.49
C LYS A 138 -5.92 11.49 0.84
N GLN A 139 -6.79 11.29 -0.12
CA GLN A 139 -8.24 11.36 0.04
C GLN A 139 -8.90 10.02 0.36
N VAL A 140 -8.19 8.93 0.21
CA VAL A 140 -8.64 7.60 0.61
C VAL A 140 -8.36 7.39 2.10
N GLY A 141 -9.19 6.63 2.78
CA GLY A 141 -9.04 6.36 4.21
C GLY A 141 -7.73 5.64 4.55
N ASN A 142 -7.74 4.75 5.49
CA ASN A 142 -6.56 4.00 5.88
C ASN A 142 -6.04 3.16 4.70
N VAL A 143 -4.78 3.38 4.32
CA VAL A 143 -4.11 2.60 3.26
C VAL A 143 -3.86 1.16 3.71
N ARG A 144 -3.79 0.94 5.02
CA ARG A 144 -3.63 -0.37 5.66
C ARG A 144 -4.65 -0.55 6.76
N ASP A 145 -5.11 -1.78 6.91
CA ASP A 145 -6.05 -2.15 7.96
C ASP A 145 -5.92 -3.64 8.29
N VAL A 146 -6.51 -4.05 9.39
CA VAL A 146 -6.59 -5.46 9.80
C VAL A 146 -7.87 -6.06 9.25
N GLY A 147 -7.74 -7.20 8.59
CA GLY A 147 -8.88 -7.85 7.97
C GLY A 147 -8.55 -9.19 7.33
N ALA A 148 -9.45 -9.60 6.46
CA ALA A 148 -9.30 -10.78 5.63
C ALA A 148 -9.58 -10.44 4.16
N GLU A 149 -8.74 -10.92 3.27
CA GLU A 149 -8.80 -10.69 1.84
C GLU A 149 -8.78 -12.02 1.08
N ILE A 150 -9.56 -12.09 0.02
CA ILE A 150 -9.50 -13.13 -1.01
C ILE A 150 -9.00 -12.50 -2.30
N GLY A 151 -8.03 -13.15 -2.95
CA GLY A 151 -7.52 -12.77 -4.26
C GLY A 151 -7.67 -13.91 -5.24
N TYR A 152 -8.10 -13.59 -6.47
CA TYR A 152 -8.18 -14.55 -7.54
C TYR A 152 -7.60 -13.99 -8.84
N THR A 153 -6.89 -14.84 -9.58
CA THR A 153 -6.29 -14.48 -10.87
C THR A 153 -6.84 -15.37 -11.98
N TRP A 154 -7.51 -14.76 -12.96
CA TRP A 154 -7.89 -15.40 -14.21
C TRP A 154 -6.86 -15.10 -15.30
N ASN A 155 -6.70 -16.01 -16.23
CA ASN A 155 -5.93 -15.78 -17.45
C ASN A 155 -6.81 -16.13 -18.68
N VAL A 156 -7.33 -15.09 -19.31
CA VAL A 156 -8.22 -15.18 -20.47
C VAL A 156 -7.56 -14.59 -21.73
N GLY A 157 -6.28 -14.85 -21.91
CA GLY A 157 -5.43 -14.18 -22.91
C GLY A 157 -4.61 -13.04 -22.34
N PHE A 158 -5.06 -12.47 -21.22
CA PHE A 158 -4.34 -11.54 -20.35
C PHE A 158 -4.76 -11.79 -18.89
N PRO A 159 -3.90 -11.49 -17.91
CA PRO A 159 -4.24 -11.66 -16.51
C PRO A 159 -5.30 -10.65 -16.05
N ILE A 160 -6.30 -11.16 -15.33
CA ILE A 160 -7.27 -10.38 -14.56
C ILE A 160 -7.08 -10.75 -13.10
N VAL A 161 -6.73 -9.78 -12.27
CA VAL A 161 -6.51 -9.97 -10.83
C VAL A 161 -7.62 -9.27 -10.07
N VAL A 162 -8.36 -10.03 -9.27
CA VAL A 162 -9.42 -9.49 -8.41
C VAL A 162 -9.07 -9.77 -6.96
N ASN A 163 -9.12 -8.73 -6.15
CA ASN A 163 -8.95 -8.79 -4.71
C ASN A 163 -10.20 -8.22 -4.06
N ALA A 164 -10.71 -8.88 -3.04
CA ALA A 164 -11.82 -8.39 -2.24
C ALA A 164 -11.60 -8.75 -0.77
N GLY A 165 -11.93 -7.83 0.13
CA GLY A 165 -11.69 -8.06 1.55
C GLY A 165 -12.65 -7.30 2.45
N ILE A 166 -12.69 -7.76 3.70
CA ILE A 166 -13.38 -7.12 4.82
C ILE A 166 -12.36 -6.71 5.86
N PHE A 167 -12.54 -5.52 6.42
CA PHE A 167 -11.55 -4.87 7.27
C PHE A 167 -12.23 -4.23 8.48
N ASN A 168 -11.48 -4.09 9.57
CA ASN A 168 -12.01 -3.50 10.80
C ASN A 168 -12.32 -2.00 10.67
N GLY A 169 -11.51 -1.25 9.93
CA GLY A 169 -11.59 0.21 9.87
C GLY A 169 -10.72 0.92 10.89
N SER A 170 -9.98 0.18 11.71
CA SER A 170 -9.08 0.74 12.74
C SER A 170 -7.81 1.37 12.14
N GLY A 171 -7.45 1.01 10.92
CA GLY A 171 -6.16 1.36 10.35
C GLY A 171 -4.99 0.75 11.13
N LEU A 172 -3.97 1.58 11.38
CA LEU A 172 -2.74 1.16 12.07
C LEU A 172 -2.76 1.36 13.58
N THR A 173 -3.85 1.90 14.15
CA THR A 173 -3.92 2.30 15.55
C THR A 173 -5.08 1.63 16.28
N ASN A 174 -4.95 1.50 17.61
CA ASN A 174 -6.01 1.00 18.51
C ASN A 174 -6.59 -0.37 18.16
N GLN A 175 -5.83 -1.22 17.50
CA GLN A 175 -6.33 -2.52 17.00
C GLN A 175 -6.83 -3.44 18.10
N LYS A 176 -6.17 -3.43 19.26
CA LYS A 176 -6.49 -4.31 20.40
C LYS A 176 -7.88 -4.04 20.98
N ASP A 177 -8.23 -2.76 21.09
CA ASP A 177 -9.45 -2.31 21.76
C ASP A 177 -10.50 -1.78 20.77
N TYR A 178 -10.27 -1.99 19.48
CA TYR A 178 -11.17 -1.52 18.42
C TYR A 178 -12.27 -2.55 18.14
N TRP A 179 -13.44 -2.28 18.65
CA TRP A 179 -14.63 -3.06 18.38
C TRP A 179 -15.55 -2.32 17.42
N THR A 180 -15.95 -2.94 16.33
CA THR A 180 -16.84 -2.33 15.33
C THR A 180 -18.15 -3.11 15.21
N LYS A 181 -19.26 -2.38 15.06
CA LYS A 181 -20.58 -2.97 14.73
C LYS A 181 -20.75 -3.24 13.24
N GLY A 182 -19.85 -2.74 12.41
CA GLY A 182 -19.90 -2.92 10.97
C GLY A 182 -18.50 -3.03 10.40
N VAL A 183 -18.30 -3.96 9.50
CA VAL A 183 -17.04 -4.13 8.77
C VAL A 183 -16.97 -3.17 7.58
N ASN A 184 -15.77 -2.69 7.29
CA ASN A 184 -15.45 -2.02 6.04
C ASN A 184 -15.18 -3.08 4.97
N TYR A 185 -15.49 -2.77 3.73
CA TYR A 185 -15.11 -3.66 2.63
C TYR A 185 -14.36 -2.89 1.55
N SER A 186 -13.55 -3.62 0.82
CA SER A 186 -12.87 -3.12 -0.36
C SER A 186 -12.77 -4.20 -1.41
N ALA A 187 -12.85 -3.80 -2.68
CA ALA A 187 -12.62 -4.67 -3.81
C ALA A 187 -11.87 -3.93 -4.91
N LYS A 188 -10.98 -4.63 -5.60
CA LYS A 188 -10.14 -4.10 -6.66
C LYS A 188 -10.00 -5.13 -7.77
N ALA A 189 -10.27 -4.73 -9.02
CA ALA A 189 -10.04 -5.52 -10.21
C ALA A 189 -8.95 -4.84 -11.06
N GLN A 190 -8.00 -5.63 -11.54
CA GLN A 190 -6.90 -5.17 -12.38
C GLN A 190 -6.88 -5.99 -13.66
N PHE A 191 -6.85 -5.32 -14.80
CA PHE A 191 -6.77 -5.91 -16.14
C PHE A 191 -5.39 -5.60 -16.71
N LEU A 192 -4.54 -6.62 -16.81
CA LEU A 192 -3.11 -6.47 -17.09
C LEU A 192 -2.82 -6.75 -18.57
N PHE A 193 -2.92 -5.74 -19.41
CA PHE A 193 -2.51 -5.82 -20.82
C PHE A 193 -1.00 -5.54 -20.96
N PRO A 194 -0.36 -5.89 -22.09
CA PRO A 194 1.09 -5.76 -22.25
C PRO A 194 1.67 -4.36 -21.97
N ASN A 195 0.95 -3.29 -22.32
CA ASN A 195 1.40 -1.91 -22.13
C ASN A 195 0.38 -1.06 -21.36
N VAL A 196 -0.76 -1.62 -20.96
CA VAL A 196 -1.85 -0.90 -20.33
C VAL A 196 -2.36 -1.70 -19.15
N ASN A 197 -2.46 -1.07 -17.99
CA ASN A 197 -3.17 -1.63 -16.84
C ASN A 197 -4.42 -0.79 -16.58
N LEU A 198 -5.57 -1.43 -16.55
CA LEU A 198 -6.81 -0.83 -16.08
C LEU A 198 -7.07 -1.29 -14.66
N VAL A 199 -7.49 -0.38 -13.82
CA VAL A 199 -7.84 -0.66 -12.42
C VAL A 199 -9.23 -0.10 -12.15
N LEU A 200 -10.08 -0.93 -11.56
CA LEU A 200 -11.38 -0.54 -11.02
C LEU A 200 -11.41 -0.96 -9.56
N SER A 201 -11.79 -0.06 -8.68
CA SER A 201 -11.86 -0.39 -7.27
C SER A 201 -13.00 0.30 -6.56
N THR A 202 -13.45 -0.29 -5.46
CA THR A 202 -14.47 0.26 -4.57
C THR A 202 -14.11 0.00 -3.13
N GLN A 203 -14.42 0.96 -2.27
CA GLN A 203 -14.24 0.83 -0.83
C GLN A 203 -15.39 1.49 -0.10
N LYS A 204 -15.87 0.83 0.96
CA LYS A 204 -16.79 1.39 1.92
C LYS A 204 -16.15 1.42 3.29
N ILE A 205 -16.09 2.60 3.87
CA ILE A 205 -15.59 2.82 5.23
C ILE A 205 -16.64 3.54 6.06
N LYS A 206 -16.55 3.37 7.37
CA LYS A 206 -17.42 4.07 8.31
C LYS A 206 -16.56 4.74 9.40
N PRO A 207 -15.90 5.86 9.07
CA PRO A 207 -15.26 6.68 10.10
C PRO A 207 -16.36 7.35 10.94
N SER A 208 -16.44 7.01 12.23
CA SER A 208 -17.49 7.50 13.14
C SER A 208 -18.91 7.11 12.66
N ASP A 209 -19.82 8.05 12.55
CA ASP A 209 -21.23 7.82 12.20
C ASP A 209 -21.56 8.00 10.71
N VAL A 210 -20.60 8.44 9.92
CA VAL A 210 -20.78 8.66 8.48
C VAL A 210 -20.24 7.49 7.68
N THR A 211 -21.06 6.94 6.80
CA THR A 211 -20.58 5.95 5.82
C THR A 211 -20.07 6.68 4.57
N VAL A 212 -18.86 6.34 4.18
CA VAL A 212 -18.25 6.86 2.94
C VAL A 212 -18.07 5.68 1.99
N THR A 213 -18.72 5.76 0.83
CA THR A 213 -18.54 4.80 -0.27
C THR A 213 -17.70 5.49 -1.35
N MET A 214 -16.66 4.82 -1.78
CA MET A 214 -15.72 5.33 -2.77
C MET A 214 -15.65 4.39 -3.95
N TYR A 215 -15.57 4.98 -5.14
CA TYR A 215 -15.34 4.28 -6.41
C TYR A 215 -14.14 4.92 -7.08
N ASP A 216 -13.27 4.09 -7.59
CA ASP A 216 -12.04 4.52 -8.21
C ASP A 216 -11.84 3.79 -9.54
N GLY A 217 -11.37 4.51 -10.54
CA GLY A 217 -11.01 3.98 -11.83
C GLY A 217 -9.71 4.61 -12.32
N GLY A 218 -8.77 3.77 -12.72
CA GLY A 218 -7.48 4.24 -13.16
C GLY A 218 -6.91 3.47 -14.33
N ILE A 219 -6.02 4.12 -15.07
CA ILE A 219 -5.31 3.57 -16.21
C ILE A 219 -3.83 3.94 -16.08
N THR A 220 -2.98 2.95 -16.29
CA THR A 220 -1.54 3.16 -16.42
C THR A 220 -1.09 2.65 -17.78
N PHE A 221 -0.42 3.50 -18.54
CA PHE A 221 0.25 3.13 -19.78
C PHE A 221 1.75 3.18 -19.58
N HIS A 222 2.47 2.16 -20.04
CA HIS A 222 3.92 2.17 -20.06
C HIS A 222 4.46 1.52 -21.32
N LYS A 223 5.41 2.21 -21.97
CA LYS A 223 6.11 1.69 -23.14
C LYS A 223 7.51 2.28 -23.21
N GLY A 224 8.51 1.41 -23.18
CA GLY A 224 9.90 1.84 -23.06
C GLY A 224 10.14 2.61 -21.76
N GLY A 225 10.71 3.81 -21.83
CA GLY A 225 10.90 4.71 -20.68
C GLY A 225 9.71 5.65 -20.39
N PHE A 226 8.65 5.61 -21.20
CA PHE A 226 7.49 6.48 -21.03
C PHE A 226 6.43 5.83 -20.17
N ILE A 227 5.94 6.57 -19.16
CA ILE A 227 4.84 6.18 -18.27
C ILE A 227 3.83 7.31 -18.23
N ALA A 228 2.55 6.98 -18.46
CA ALA A 228 1.42 7.87 -18.24
C ALA A 228 0.39 7.19 -17.33
N GLU A 229 -0.13 7.94 -16.38
CA GLU A 229 -1.11 7.43 -15.42
C GLU A 229 -2.21 8.45 -15.21
N ALA A 230 -3.45 7.99 -15.19
CA ALA A 230 -4.63 8.77 -14.84
C ALA A 230 -5.49 7.97 -13.87
N GLU A 231 -6.01 8.63 -12.86
CA GLU A 231 -6.84 8.03 -11.81
C GLU A 231 -7.97 9.00 -11.46
N TYR A 232 -9.17 8.47 -11.30
CA TYR A 232 -10.36 9.21 -10.92
C TYR A 232 -11.02 8.57 -9.71
N LEU A 233 -11.25 9.38 -8.67
CA LEU A 233 -11.89 8.96 -7.43
C LEU A 233 -13.21 9.71 -7.22
N TYR A 234 -14.29 8.96 -7.05
CA TYR A 234 -15.59 9.47 -6.63
C TYR A 234 -15.91 9.04 -5.20
N LYS A 235 -16.41 9.98 -4.38
CA LYS A 235 -16.80 9.74 -2.99
C LYS A 235 -18.26 10.09 -2.78
N HIS A 236 -18.97 9.23 -2.10
CA HIS A 236 -20.34 9.44 -1.65
C HIS A 236 -20.45 9.30 -0.14
N TYR A 237 -21.05 10.29 0.50
CA TYR A 237 -21.27 10.33 1.95
C TYR A 237 -22.74 10.05 2.26
N SER A 238 -23.02 9.21 3.26
CA SER A 238 -24.41 8.81 3.63
C SER A 238 -25.21 9.90 4.33
N LYS A 239 -24.56 10.95 4.81
CA LYS A 239 -25.16 12.15 5.42
C LYS A 239 -24.41 13.37 4.88
N ASP A 240 -25.08 14.49 4.79
CA ASP A 240 -24.45 15.77 4.51
C ASP A 240 -23.48 16.10 5.65
N ALA A 241 -22.23 15.69 5.48
CA ALA A 241 -21.18 15.89 6.46
C ALA A 241 -20.67 17.35 6.50
N PHE A 242 -21.30 18.24 5.75
CA PHE A 242 -20.88 19.64 5.59
C PHE A 242 -21.96 20.65 5.99
N HIS A 243 -23.00 20.22 6.70
CA HIS A 243 -23.94 21.12 7.35
C HIS A 243 -23.63 21.17 8.85
N ASP A 244 -22.66 21.99 9.18
CA ASP A 244 -22.53 22.79 10.40
C ASP A 244 -21.59 23.96 10.13
#